data_c75fe9cf16307ecf9de7f9a0c23a02e2
#
_entry.id   c75fe9cf16307ecf9de7f9a0c23a02e2
#
_cell.length_a   1.000
_cell.length_b   1.000
_cell.length_c   1.000
_cell.angle_alpha   90.00
_cell.angle_beta   90.00
_cell.angle_gamma   90.00
#
_symmetry.space_group_name_H-M   'P 1'
#
loop_
_entity.id
_entity.type
_entity.pdbx_description
1 polymer ?
#
loop_
_entity_poly.entity_id
_entity_poly.type
_entity_poly.pdbx_seq_one_letter_code
_entity_poly.pdbx_strand_id
1 'polypeptide(L)'
;MLVMSFFWSASLPLMEAITLSYLDDHTDKYGRIRSWGSVGFVLAVVGVGYLLDNVEIIWLLWVVLGLKLGIVIFSYQIPEKEIISHITGHHSVQQICLRPEVMAFFISSLLMLFAHGAYYTFFSIYLVEHGYDKGFVGWLWAIGVICEIGVFFVMPWLMRHSSLKVILIFSFACAILRFLMIGWGVAWPMIIVLAQILHAATYGAHHIAAMMVIHQIFRGRHQAKGQAIYTSIAYGIGGAIGAMSSGYTWDWLGSDMTFFISAMASLAGLILVIWKMNN
;
A
#
# COMPACT_ATOMS: atom_id res chain seq x y z
N MET A 1 -5.34 10.67 18.17
CA MET A 1 -5.14 9.91 16.93
C MET A 1 -4.99 10.82 15.71
N LEU A 2 -5.90 11.75 15.38
CA LEU A 2 -5.84 12.60 14.18
C LEU A 2 -4.52 13.38 14.03
N VAL A 3 -4.07 14.07 15.07
CA VAL A 3 -2.80 14.82 15.07
C VAL A 3 -1.59 13.92 14.79
N MET A 4 -1.56 12.75 15.41
CA MET A 4 -0.50 11.76 15.19
C MET A 4 -0.50 11.25 13.74
N SER A 5 -1.68 10.95 13.19
CA SER A 5 -1.81 10.46 11.81
C SER A 5 -1.43 11.54 10.79
N PHE A 6 -1.73 12.82 11.07
CA PHE A 6 -1.32 13.94 10.22
C PHE A 6 0.21 14.02 10.08
N PHE A 7 0.95 14.02 11.21
CA PHE A 7 2.41 14.05 11.15
C PHE A 7 3.01 12.73 10.61
N TRP A 8 2.39 11.60 10.92
CA TRP A 8 2.82 10.29 10.41
C TRP A 8 2.73 10.21 8.88
N SER A 9 1.64 10.72 8.28
CA SER A 9 1.43 10.67 6.84
C SER A 9 2.47 11.49 6.05
N ALA A 10 3.08 12.50 6.66
CA ALA A 10 4.11 13.32 6.03
C ALA A 10 5.51 12.67 6.07
N SER A 11 5.78 11.77 7.01
CA SER A 11 7.13 11.25 7.26
C SER A 11 7.68 10.45 6.08
N LEU A 12 6.91 9.53 5.51
CA LEU A 12 7.37 8.69 4.40
C LEU A 12 7.63 9.48 3.11
N PRO A 13 6.72 10.34 2.63
CA PRO A 13 6.97 11.18 1.44
C PRO A 13 8.19 12.11 1.60
N LEU A 14 8.41 12.66 2.80
CA LEU A 14 9.59 13.48 3.07
C LEU A 14 10.88 12.67 3.00
N MET A 15 10.92 11.48 3.60
CA MET A 15 12.06 10.58 3.53
C MET A 15 12.36 10.13 2.09
N GLU A 16 11.33 9.85 1.30
CA GLU A 16 11.49 9.51 -0.12
C GLU A 16 12.03 10.68 -0.94
N ALA A 17 11.52 11.89 -0.72
CA ALA A 17 12.01 13.09 -1.39
C ALA A 17 13.47 13.37 -1.05
N ILE A 18 13.87 13.27 0.22
CA ILE A 18 15.25 13.41 0.66
C ILE A 18 16.13 12.33 0.01
N THR A 19 15.71 11.07 0.07
CA THR A 19 16.47 9.96 -0.53
C THR A 19 16.73 10.19 -2.01
N LEU A 20 15.71 10.58 -2.78
CA LEU A 20 15.83 10.87 -4.20
C LEU A 20 16.73 12.08 -4.47
N SER A 21 16.67 13.11 -3.62
CA SER A 21 17.55 14.30 -3.76
C SER A 21 19.02 13.98 -3.55
N TYR A 22 19.34 12.98 -2.70
CA TYR A 22 20.71 12.51 -2.51
C TYR A 22 21.22 11.60 -3.61
N LEU A 23 20.32 10.87 -4.26
CA LEU A 23 20.69 9.95 -5.33
C LEU A 23 21.00 10.66 -6.66
N ASP A 24 20.51 11.88 -6.86
CA ASP A 24 20.66 12.64 -8.11
C ASP A 24 20.41 11.75 -9.36
N ASP A 25 21.44 11.51 -10.18
CA ASP A 25 21.36 10.66 -11.39
C ASP A 25 21.40 9.15 -11.10
N HIS A 26 21.65 8.73 -9.84
CA HIS A 26 21.78 7.33 -9.43
C HIS A 26 20.46 6.75 -8.90
N THR A 27 19.32 7.06 -9.56
CA THR A 27 17.99 6.57 -9.16
C THR A 27 17.87 5.05 -9.20
N ASP A 28 18.76 4.35 -9.91
CA ASP A 28 18.90 2.89 -9.89
C ASP A 28 19.18 2.33 -8.48
N LYS A 29 19.84 3.10 -7.61
CA LYS A 29 20.13 2.71 -6.22
C LYS A 29 18.96 2.88 -5.26
N TYR A 30 17.90 3.61 -5.67
CA TYR A 30 16.74 3.86 -4.82
C TYR A 30 16.10 2.55 -4.30
N GLY A 31 15.91 1.57 -5.17
CA GLY A 31 15.33 0.27 -4.79
C GLY A 31 16.12 -0.43 -3.67
N ARG A 32 17.46 -0.35 -3.70
CA ARG A 32 18.31 -0.93 -2.65
C ARG A 32 18.15 -0.21 -1.30
N ILE A 33 18.04 1.11 -1.30
CA ILE A 33 17.82 1.87 -0.06
C ILE A 33 16.41 1.59 0.47
N ARG A 34 15.42 1.60 -0.41
CA ARG A 34 14.01 1.35 -0.04
C ARG A 34 13.79 -0.06 0.52
N SER A 35 14.54 -1.07 0.03
CA SER A 35 14.42 -2.45 0.52
C SER A 35 14.78 -2.61 2.00
N TRP A 36 15.66 -1.76 2.56
CA TRP A 36 15.94 -1.75 4.01
C TRP A 36 14.71 -1.43 4.85
N GLY A 37 13.80 -0.57 4.34
CA GLY A 37 12.51 -0.34 4.98
C GLY A 37 11.65 -1.60 5.06
N SER A 38 11.64 -2.41 4.00
CA SER A 38 10.94 -3.70 3.98
C SER A 38 11.58 -4.72 4.92
N VAL A 39 12.91 -4.77 4.99
CA VAL A 39 13.63 -5.60 5.98
C VAL A 39 13.27 -5.20 7.41
N GLY A 40 13.30 -3.88 7.70
CA GLY A 40 12.89 -3.36 9.01
C GLY A 40 11.43 -3.71 9.35
N PHE A 41 10.53 -3.63 8.38
CA PHE A 41 9.14 -4.03 8.56
C PHE A 41 9.02 -5.52 8.92
N VAL A 42 9.68 -6.41 8.16
CA VAL A 42 9.66 -7.86 8.42
C VAL A 42 10.17 -8.16 9.84
N LEU A 43 11.30 -7.57 10.23
CA LEU A 43 11.86 -7.76 11.56
C LEU A 43 10.89 -7.26 12.66
N ALA A 44 10.25 -6.11 12.43
CA ALA A 44 9.30 -5.54 13.38
C ALA A 44 8.04 -6.43 13.54
N VAL A 45 7.39 -6.85 12.45
CA VAL A 45 6.13 -7.61 12.55
C VAL A 45 6.36 -9.01 13.11
N VAL A 46 7.44 -9.69 12.74
CA VAL A 46 7.78 -11.01 13.28
C VAL A 46 8.20 -10.89 14.75
N GLY A 47 9.09 -9.95 15.06
CA GLY A 47 9.57 -9.74 16.42
C GLY A 47 8.46 -9.32 17.39
N VAL A 48 7.58 -8.39 16.97
CA VAL A 48 6.42 -7.97 17.76
C VAL A 48 5.40 -9.11 17.90
N GLY A 49 5.18 -9.91 16.84
CA GLY A 49 4.31 -11.07 16.91
C GLY A 49 4.74 -12.02 18.06
N TYR A 50 5.99 -12.47 18.05
CA TYR A 50 6.52 -13.34 19.12
C TYR A 50 6.57 -12.66 20.48
N LEU A 51 6.84 -11.35 20.53
CA LEU A 51 6.79 -10.63 21.81
C LEU A 51 5.39 -10.70 22.41
N LEU A 52 4.36 -10.44 21.62
CA LEU A 52 2.96 -10.40 22.07
C LEU A 52 2.36 -11.78 22.37
N ASP A 53 2.99 -12.87 21.98
CA ASP A 53 2.63 -14.22 22.46
C ASP A 53 3.03 -14.43 23.93
N ASN A 54 4.02 -13.66 24.44
CA ASN A 54 4.59 -13.82 25.77
C ASN A 54 4.28 -12.67 26.73
N VAL A 55 3.81 -11.51 26.23
CA VAL A 55 3.52 -10.33 27.05
C VAL A 55 2.15 -9.74 26.69
N GLU A 56 1.62 -8.92 27.59
CA GLU A 56 0.36 -8.23 27.38
C GLU A 56 0.44 -7.22 26.23
N ILE A 57 -0.68 -7.01 25.54
CA ILE A 57 -0.78 -6.11 24.36
C ILE A 57 -0.38 -4.67 24.68
N ILE A 58 -0.41 -4.25 25.93
CA ILE A 58 0.00 -2.90 26.36
C ILE A 58 1.47 -2.62 26.01
N TRP A 59 2.33 -3.64 25.94
CA TRP A 59 3.73 -3.51 25.55
C TRP A 59 3.91 -3.05 24.12
N LEU A 60 2.92 -3.26 23.26
CA LEU A 60 2.94 -2.74 21.90
C LEU A 60 3.09 -1.21 21.85
N LEU A 61 2.48 -0.49 22.81
CA LEU A 61 2.59 0.97 22.90
C LEU A 61 4.04 1.41 23.17
N TRP A 62 4.76 0.68 24.01
CA TRP A 62 6.17 0.96 24.31
C TRP A 62 7.08 0.65 23.14
N VAL A 63 6.83 -0.44 22.42
CA VAL A 63 7.55 -0.76 21.17
C VAL A 63 7.34 0.33 20.12
N VAL A 64 6.09 0.74 19.89
CA VAL A 64 5.77 1.83 18.94
C VAL A 64 6.44 3.14 19.36
N LEU A 65 6.42 3.48 20.66
CA LEU A 65 7.10 4.67 21.16
C LEU A 65 8.61 4.59 20.92
N GLY A 66 9.25 3.47 21.23
CA GLY A 66 10.69 3.25 20.99
C GLY A 66 11.06 3.39 19.51
N LEU A 67 10.27 2.79 18.61
CA LEU A 67 10.49 2.92 17.15
C LEU A 67 10.33 4.39 16.68
N LYS A 68 9.35 5.12 17.19
CA LYS A 68 9.17 6.54 16.87
C LYS A 68 10.32 7.41 17.37
N LEU A 69 10.81 7.17 18.59
CA LEU A 69 12.00 7.85 19.10
C LEU A 69 13.24 7.53 18.24
N GLY A 70 13.38 6.28 17.79
CA GLY A 70 14.43 5.90 16.84
C GLY A 70 14.35 6.71 15.55
N ILE A 71 13.15 6.85 14.94
CA ILE A 71 12.96 7.67 13.74
C ILE A 71 13.42 9.10 13.99
N VAL A 72 13.04 9.72 15.11
CA VAL A 72 13.46 11.08 15.45
C VAL A 72 14.97 11.18 15.58
N ILE A 73 15.62 10.26 16.32
CA ILE A 73 17.09 10.26 16.51
C ILE A 73 17.82 10.16 15.18
N PHE A 74 17.41 9.21 14.32
CA PHE A 74 18.05 9.04 13.01
C PHE A 74 17.76 10.17 12.04
N SER A 75 16.57 10.81 12.11
CA SER A 75 16.25 11.95 11.25
C SER A 75 17.16 13.15 11.50
N TYR A 76 17.60 13.38 12.75
CA TYR A 76 18.59 14.44 13.06
C TYR A 76 19.99 14.18 12.47
N GLN A 77 20.28 12.96 12.05
CA GLN A 77 21.57 12.62 11.45
C GLN A 77 21.57 12.79 9.92
N ILE A 78 20.41 13.05 9.32
CA ILE A 78 20.29 13.25 7.87
C ILE A 78 20.68 14.69 7.54
N PRO A 79 21.74 14.91 6.75
CA PRO A 79 22.13 16.26 6.36
C PRO A 79 21.05 16.88 5.47
N GLU A 80 20.89 18.20 5.52
CA GLU A 80 19.99 18.94 4.63
C GLU A 80 20.60 19.09 3.24
N LYS A 81 19.80 18.85 2.20
CA LYS A 81 20.17 19.13 0.81
C LYS A 81 19.08 19.98 0.17
N GLU A 82 19.45 21.09 -0.45
CA GLU A 82 18.51 21.95 -1.17
C GLU A 82 17.89 21.21 -2.36
N ILE A 83 16.56 21.18 -2.42
CA ILE A 83 15.82 20.61 -3.54
C ILE A 83 15.63 21.69 -4.60
N ILE A 84 16.41 21.66 -5.67
CA ILE A 84 16.29 22.58 -6.79
C ILE A 84 15.09 22.16 -7.64
N SER A 85 14.02 22.94 -7.60
CA SER A 85 12.82 22.74 -8.41
C SER A 85 12.93 23.50 -9.74
N HIS A 86 13.20 22.83 -10.85
CA HIS A 86 13.11 23.44 -12.18
C HIS A 86 11.66 23.50 -12.67
N ILE A 87 11.15 24.72 -12.80
CA ILE A 87 9.74 24.99 -13.16
C ILE A 87 9.63 25.30 -14.66
N THR A 88 9.07 24.37 -15.47
CA THR A 88 8.64 24.68 -16.84
C THR A 88 7.39 23.88 -17.24
N GLY A 89 6.36 24.54 -17.81
CA GLY A 89 5.17 23.91 -18.40
C GLY A 89 3.83 24.64 -18.17
N HIS A 90 2.97 24.74 -19.20
CA HIS A 90 1.80 25.63 -19.25
C HIS A 90 0.41 24.95 -19.05
N HIS A 91 0.30 23.64 -18.83
CA HIS A 91 -1.01 23.00 -18.66
C HIS A 91 -1.47 22.99 -17.19
N SER A 92 -2.77 23.27 -16.96
CA SER A 92 -3.36 23.18 -15.62
C SER A 92 -3.50 21.71 -15.19
N VAL A 93 -3.02 21.38 -13.99
CA VAL A 93 -3.18 20.03 -13.37
C VAL A 93 -4.66 19.64 -13.29
N GLN A 94 -5.54 20.62 -13.06
CA GLN A 94 -6.98 20.40 -12.98
C GLN A 94 -7.56 19.86 -14.30
N GLN A 95 -7.13 20.40 -15.46
CA GLN A 95 -7.58 19.89 -16.76
C GLN A 95 -7.13 18.45 -17.03
N ILE A 96 -5.95 18.08 -16.55
CA ILE A 96 -5.45 16.70 -16.64
C ILE A 96 -6.30 15.77 -15.77
N CYS A 97 -6.58 16.16 -14.53
CA CYS A 97 -7.37 15.35 -13.59
C CYS A 97 -8.81 15.11 -14.05
N LEU A 98 -9.40 16.05 -14.81
CA LEU A 98 -10.78 15.95 -15.29
C LEU A 98 -10.93 15.08 -16.55
N ARG A 99 -9.85 14.55 -17.13
CA ARG A 99 -9.95 13.59 -18.23
C ARG A 99 -10.61 12.30 -17.74
N PRO A 100 -11.57 11.73 -18.49
CA PRO A 100 -12.32 10.54 -18.06
C PRO A 100 -11.43 9.33 -17.70
N GLU A 101 -10.36 9.10 -18.47
CA GLU A 101 -9.40 8.03 -18.21
C GLU A 101 -8.60 8.26 -16.93
N VAL A 102 -8.25 9.51 -16.60
CA VAL A 102 -7.51 9.88 -15.38
C VAL A 102 -8.43 9.78 -14.16
N MET A 103 -9.67 10.22 -14.29
CA MET A 103 -10.67 10.04 -13.23
C MET A 103 -10.93 8.55 -12.94
N ALA A 104 -11.07 7.75 -13.99
CA ALA A 104 -11.26 6.30 -13.85
C ALA A 104 -10.05 5.65 -13.12
N PHE A 105 -8.84 6.07 -13.45
CA PHE A 105 -7.62 5.62 -12.77
C PHE A 105 -7.62 6.02 -11.28
N PHE A 106 -7.95 7.27 -10.95
CA PHE A 106 -8.01 7.70 -9.55
C PHE A 106 -9.10 6.98 -8.77
N ILE A 107 -10.30 6.81 -9.35
CA ILE A 107 -11.40 6.10 -8.68
C ILE A 107 -11.06 4.61 -8.52
N SER A 108 -10.49 3.95 -9.53
CA SER A 108 -10.07 2.56 -9.39
C SER A 108 -9.00 2.39 -8.32
N SER A 109 -8.02 3.29 -8.25
CA SER A 109 -7.00 3.28 -7.21
C SER A 109 -7.59 3.53 -5.82
N LEU A 110 -8.55 4.45 -5.69
CA LEU A 110 -9.32 4.65 -4.45
C LEU A 110 -10.02 3.36 -4.02
N LEU A 111 -10.70 2.65 -4.96
CA LEU A 111 -11.38 1.39 -4.67
C LEU A 111 -10.41 0.28 -4.25
N MET A 112 -9.19 0.23 -4.82
CA MET A 112 -8.17 -0.71 -4.40
C MET A 112 -7.75 -0.47 -2.95
N LEU A 113 -7.50 0.77 -2.57
CA LEU A 113 -7.11 1.11 -1.19
C LEU A 113 -8.30 1.02 -0.21
N PHE A 114 -9.52 1.32 -0.65
CA PHE A 114 -10.74 1.02 0.09
C PHE A 114 -10.83 -0.46 0.41
N ALA A 115 -10.65 -1.35 -0.57
CA ALA A 115 -10.68 -2.79 -0.39
C ALA A 115 -9.63 -3.30 0.61
N HIS A 116 -8.45 -2.65 0.65
CA HIS A 116 -7.41 -2.95 1.61
C HIS A 116 -7.70 -2.43 3.04
N GLY A 117 -8.70 -1.57 3.22
CA GLY A 117 -9.05 -1.01 4.53
C GLY A 117 -9.38 -2.07 5.57
N ALA A 118 -10.22 -3.04 5.24
CA ALA A 118 -10.54 -4.18 6.11
C ALA A 118 -9.30 -5.02 6.46
N TYR A 119 -8.44 -5.26 5.47
CA TYR A 119 -7.22 -6.02 5.67
C TYR A 119 -6.27 -5.33 6.63
N TYR A 120 -5.96 -4.06 6.46
CA TYR A 120 -5.05 -3.34 7.34
C TYR A 120 -5.60 -3.12 8.75
N THR A 121 -6.92 -3.09 8.90
CA THR A 121 -7.57 -2.85 10.21
C THR A 121 -7.81 -4.14 10.98
N PHE A 122 -8.34 -5.17 10.33
CA PHE A 122 -8.91 -6.32 11.02
C PHE A 122 -8.20 -7.66 10.78
N PHE A 123 -7.29 -7.77 9.81
CA PHE A 123 -6.68 -9.05 9.45
C PHE A 123 -6.01 -9.76 10.64
N SER A 124 -5.23 -9.05 11.44
CA SER A 124 -4.58 -9.63 12.61
C SER A 124 -5.58 -10.07 13.68
N ILE A 125 -6.60 -9.24 13.94
CA ILE A 125 -7.67 -9.54 14.90
C ILE A 125 -8.43 -10.79 14.43
N TYR A 126 -8.82 -10.81 13.16
CA TYR A 126 -9.54 -11.90 12.52
C TYR A 126 -8.83 -13.25 12.66
N LEU A 127 -7.53 -13.28 12.42
CA LEU A 127 -6.74 -14.49 12.57
C LEU A 127 -6.63 -14.95 14.02
N VAL A 128 -6.40 -14.03 14.95
CA VAL A 128 -6.32 -14.37 16.38
C VAL A 128 -7.65 -14.89 16.90
N GLU A 129 -8.78 -14.31 16.49
CA GLU A 129 -10.14 -14.80 16.83
C GLU A 129 -10.42 -16.22 16.29
N HIS A 130 -9.74 -16.59 15.18
CA HIS A 130 -9.81 -17.96 14.62
C HIS A 130 -8.72 -18.90 15.15
N GLY A 131 -8.02 -18.53 16.23
CA GLY A 131 -7.10 -19.40 16.95
C GLY A 131 -5.66 -19.42 16.41
N TYR A 132 -5.30 -18.47 15.54
CA TYR A 132 -3.91 -18.35 15.10
C TYR A 132 -3.05 -17.62 16.14
N ASP A 133 -1.83 -18.12 16.39
CA ASP A 133 -0.86 -17.46 17.24
C ASP A 133 -0.39 -16.15 16.63
N LYS A 134 -0.12 -15.15 17.46
CA LYS A 134 0.33 -13.81 17.02
C LYS A 134 1.66 -13.87 16.29
N GLY A 135 2.56 -14.78 16.69
CA GLY A 135 3.82 -15.05 15.98
C GLY A 135 3.56 -15.51 14.55
N PHE A 136 2.61 -16.43 14.33
CA PHE A 136 2.22 -16.86 12.99
C PHE A 136 1.58 -15.71 12.17
N VAL A 137 0.76 -14.88 12.80
CA VAL A 137 0.21 -13.67 12.18
C VAL A 137 1.33 -12.73 11.72
N GLY A 138 2.37 -12.54 12.54
CA GLY A 138 3.56 -11.77 12.16
C GLY A 138 4.27 -12.34 10.93
N TRP A 139 4.41 -13.67 10.85
CA TRP A 139 4.95 -14.33 9.66
C TRP A 139 4.09 -14.15 8.41
N LEU A 140 2.76 -14.16 8.54
CA LEU A 140 1.87 -13.91 7.42
C LEU A 140 2.06 -12.49 6.85
N TRP A 141 2.21 -11.48 7.70
CA TRP A 141 2.57 -10.13 7.27
C TRP A 141 3.93 -10.10 6.58
N ALA A 142 4.92 -10.79 7.14
CA ALA A 142 6.27 -10.88 6.57
C ALA A 142 6.26 -11.53 5.18
N ILE A 143 5.52 -12.63 4.98
CA ILE A 143 5.38 -13.30 3.68
C ILE A 143 4.85 -12.33 2.64
N GLY A 144 3.81 -11.55 2.96
CA GLY A 144 3.26 -10.55 2.04
C GLY A 144 4.33 -9.57 1.54
N VAL A 145 5.12 -9.02 2.46
CA VAL A 145 6.18 -8.04 2.14
C VAL A 145 7.37 -8.69 1.42
N ILE A 146 7.76 -9.91 1.80
CA ILE A 146 8.83 -10.64 1.10
C ILE A 146 8.44 -10.90 -0.36
N CYS A 147 7.19 -11.32 -0.62
CA CYS A 147 6.68 -11.50 -1.97
C CYS A 147 6.59 -10.17 -2.73
N GLU A 148 6.25 -9.07 -2.06
CA GLU A 148 6.24 -7.72 -2.63
C GLU A 148 7.64 -7.30 -3.08
N ILE A 149 8.67 -7.54 -2.27
CA ILE A 149 10.06 -7.31 -2.67
C ILE A 149 10.39 -8.13 -3.93
N GLY A 150 9.99 -9.39 -4.00
CA GLY A 150 10.16 -10.24 -5.18
C GLY A 150 9.50 -9.64 -6.43
N VAL A 151 8.28 -9.12 -6.30
CA VAL A 151 7.59 -8.44 -7.40
C VAL A 151 8.35 -7.21 -7.87
N PHE A 152 8.97 -6.44 -6.99
CA PHE A 152 9.77 -5.27 -7.39
C PHE A 152 10.93 -5.62 -8.32
N PHE A 153 11.55 -6.79 -8.16
CA PHE A 153 12.58 -7.28 -9.09
C PHE A 153 12.01 -7.78 -10.42
N VAL A 154 10.78 -8.30 -10.43
CA VAL A 154 10.13 -8.83 -11.64
C VAL A 154 9.44 -7.73 -12.44
N MET A 155 9.02 -6.64 -11.83
CA MET A 155 8.27 -5.55 -12.47
C MET A 155 8.94 -4.96 -13.72
N PRO A 156 10.27 -4.70 -13.78
CA PRO A 156 10.90 -4.20 -14.99
C PRO A 156 10.75 -5.14 -16.17
N TRP A 157 10.80 -6.45 -15.94
CA TRP A 157 10.53 -7.46 -16.97
C TRP A 157 9.07 -7.47 -17.38
N LEU A 158 8.15 -7.44 -16.40
CA LEU A 158 6.71 -7.46 -16.63
C LEU A 158 6.25 -6.24 -17.45
N MET A 159 6.77 -5.05 -17.16
CA MET A 159 6.45 -3.82 -17.88
C MET A 159 6.98 -3.78 -19.33
N ARG A 160 8.00 -4.60 -19.64
CA ARG A 160 8.47 -4.75 -21.04
C ARG A 160 7.58 -5.67 -21.88
N HIS A 161 6.85 -6.60 -21.24
CA HIS A 161 6.06 -7.63 -21.91
C HIS A 161 4.56 -7.42 -21.78
N SER A 162 4.12 -6.51 -20.92
CA SER A 162 2.71 -6.25 -20.64
C SER A 162 2.45 -4.75 -20.51
N SER A 163 1.27 -4.28 -20.95
CA SER A 163 0.88 -2.89 -20.70
C SER A 163 0.54 -2.66 -19.22
N LEU A 164 0.65 -1.41 -18.77
CA LEU A 164 0.28 -1.02 -17.39
C LEU A 164 -1.17 -1.36 -17.10
N LYS A 165 -2.07 -1.22 -18.08
CA LYS A 165 -3.47 -1.62 -17.96
C LYS A 165 -3.62 -3.11 -17.66
N VAL A 166 -2.90 -3.99 -18.35
CA VAL A 166 -2.94 -5.44 -18.11
C VAL A 166 -2.44 -5.76 -16.69
N ILE A 167 -1.38 -5.11 -16.23
CA ILE A 167 -0.87 -5.28 -14.85
C ILE A 167 -1.92 -4.85 -13.82
N LEU A 168 -2.60 -3.72 -14.04
CA LEU A 168 -3.68 -3.26 -13.16
C LEU A 168 -4.86 -4.24 -13.16
N ILE A 169 -5.31 -4.73 -14.33
CA ILE A 169 -6.36 -5.75 -14.46
C ILE A 169 -5.99 -7.00 -13.65
N PHE A 170 -4.78 -7.51 -13.83
CA PHE A 170 -4.28 -8.67 -13.08
C PHE A 170 -4.27 -8.41 -11.58
N SER A 171 -3.81 -7.24 -11.13
CA SER A 171 -3.79 -6.87 -9.73
C SER A 171 -5.20 -6.84 -9.12
N PHE A 172 -6.19 -6.29 -9.82
CA PHE A 172 -7.59 -6.30 -9.36
C PHE A 172 -8.18 -7.70 -9.33
N ALA A 173 -7.92 -8.54 -10.34
CA ALA A 173 -8.36 -9.94 -10.35
C ALA A 173 -7.78 -10.72 -9.16
N CYS A 174 -6.48 -10.54 -8.88
CA CYS A 174 -5.85 -11.08 -7.69
C CYS A 174 -6.46 -10.54 -6.39
N ALA A 175 -6.87 -9.26 -6.34
CA ALA A 175 -7.48 -8.67 -5.15
C ALA A 175 -8.86 -9.29 -4.86
N ILE A 176 -9.69 -9.49 -5.88
CA ILE A 176 -10.98 -10.19 -5.73
C ILE A 176 -10.74 -11.58 -5.13
N LEU A 177 -9.89 -12.38 -5.76
CA LEU A 177 -9.59 -13.73 -5.29
C LEU A 177 -9.03 -13.72 -3.86
N ARG A 178 -8.09 -12.84 -3.58
CA ARG A 178 -7.44 -12.71 -2.27
C ARG A 178 -8.44 -12.40 -1.15
N PHE A 179 -9.32 -11.42 -1.34
CA PHE A 179 -10.28 -11.05 -0.30
C PHE A 179 -11.33 -12.14 -0.08
N LEU A 180 -11.75 -12.87 -1.14
CA LEU A 180 -12.59 -14.05 -1.00
C LEU A 180 -11.87 -15.17 -0.22
N MET A 181 -10.60 -15.40 -0.52
CA MET A 181 -9.78 -16.38 0.22
C MET A 181 -9.63 -16.02 1.70
N ILE A 182 -9.45 -14.76 2.04
CA ILE A 182 -9.36 -14.32 3.44
C ILE A 182 -10.72 -14.52 4.13
N GLY A 183 -11.82 -14.06 3.54
CA GLY A 183 -13.14 -14.11 4.15
C GLY A 183 -13.62 -15.54 4.42
N TRP A 184 -13.47 -16.44 3.46
CA TRP A 184 -14.00 -17.81 3.59
C TRP A 184 -12.95 -18.90 3.78
N GLY A 185 -11.68 -18.57 3.62
CA GLY A 185 -10.59 -19.55 3.72
C GLY A 185 -9.86 -19.57 5.07
N VAL A 186 -10.30 -18.82 6.05
CA VAL A 186 -9.58 -18.63 7.32
C VAL A 186 -9.34 -19.92 8.09
N ALA A 187 -10.21 -20.93 7.96
CA ALA A 187 -10.03 -22.22 8.60
C ALA A 187 -8.83 -23.02 8.05
N TRP A 188 -8.31 -22.66 6.87
CA TRP A 188 -7.19 -23.36 6.22
C TRP A 188 -5.94 -22.48 6.14
N PRO A 189 -4.91 -22.75 6.96
CA PRO A 189 -3.69 -21.93 6.99
C PRO A 189 -3.04 -21.73 5.63
N MET A 190 -3.05 -22.77 4.77
CA MET A 190 -2.48 -22.70 3.43
C MET A 190 -3.20 -21.69 2.53
N ILE A 191 -4.53 -21.56 2.65
CA ILE A 191 -5.30 -20.58 1.89
C ILE A 191 -4.90 -19.17 2.31
N ILE A 192 -4.70 -18.95 3.62
CA ILE A 192 -4.26 -17.65 4.14
C ILE A 192 -2.83 -17.33 3.69
N VAL A 193 -1.92 -18.30 3.67
CA VAL A 193 -0.56 -18.13 3.13
C VAL A 193 -0.62 -17.74 1.64
N LEU A 194 -1.43 -18.44 0.82
CA LEU A 194 -1.62 -18.10 -0.59
C LEU A 194 -2.21 -16.69 -0.76
N ALA A 195 -3.17 -16.30 0.08
CA ALA A 195 -3.71 -14.95 0.09
C ALA A 195 -2.63 -13.89 0.41
N GLN A 196 -1.64 -14.21 1.27
CA GLN A 196 -0.51 -13.31 1.53
C GLN A 196 0.47 -13.23 0.35
N ILE A 197 0.70 -14.32 -0.38
CA ILE A 197 1.50 -14.28 -1.62
C ILE A 197 0.83 -13.39 -2.66
N LEU A 198 -0.51 -13.46 -2.80
CA LEU A 198 -1.26 -12.58 -3.70
C LEU A 198 -1.19 -11.11 -3.31
N HIS A 199 -0.82 -10.78 -2.05
CA HIS A 199 -0.59 -9.39 -1.63
C HIS A 199 0.42 -8.67 -2.51
N ALA A 200 1.45 -9.35 -2.93
CA ALA A 200 2.47 -8.80 -3.81
C ALA A 200 1.90 -8.30 -5.16
N ALA A 201 0.90 -9.02 -5.71
CA ALA A 201 0.21 -8.57 -6.92
C ALA A 201 -0.78 -7.43 -6.62
N THR A 202 -1.55 -7.54 -5.53
CA THR A 202 -2.63 -6.60 -5.21
C THR A 202 -2.12 -5.27 -4.68
N TYR A 203 -0.95 -5.25 -4.05
CA TYR A 203 -0.32 -4.04 -3.54
C TYR A 203 0.95 -3.69 -4.31
N GLY A 204 1.96 -4.56 -4.34
CA GLY A 204 3.26 -4.27 -4.94
C GLY A 204 3.17 -3.96 -6.44
N ALA A 205 2.61 -4.88 -7.24
CA ALA A 205 2.48 -4.67 -8.68
C ALA A 205 1.52 -3.53 -9.02
N HIS A 206 0.38 -3.43 -8.30
CA HIS A 206 -0.56 -2.32 -8.45
C HIS A 206 0.11 -0.98 -8.19
N HIS A 207 0.85 -0.84 -7.09
CA HIS A 207 1.51 0.41 -6.71
C HIS A 207 2.52 0.86 -7.76
N ILE A 208 3.41 -0.04 -8.24
CA ILE A 208 4.38 0.31 -9.28
C ILE A 208 3.68 0.69 -10.57
N ALA A 209 2.66 -0.07 -11.00
CA ALA A 209 1.90 0.25 -12.21
C ALA A 209 1.21 1.62 -12.07
N ALA A 210 0.62 1.90 -10.91
CA ALA A 210 -0.01 3.19 -10.64
C ALA A 210 1.01 4.35 -10.67
N MET A 211 2.20 4.18 -10.08
CA MET A 211 3.25 5.18 -10.16
C MET A 211 3.71 5.45 -11.60
N MET A 212 3.80 4.40 -12.43
CA MET A 212 4.14 4.55 -13.85
C MET A 212 3.03 5.25 -14.64
N VAL A 213 1.75 4.97 -14.37
CA VAL A 213 0.61 5.68 -14.95
C VAL A 213 0.67 7.17 -14.60
N ILE A 214 0.92 7.51 -13.33
CA ILE A 214 1.09 8.89 -12.89
C ILE A 214 2.26 9.56 -13.62
N HIS A 215 3.39 8.88 -13.74
CA HIS A 215 4.55 9.39 -14.45
C HIS A 215 4.27 9.67 -15.93
N GLN A 216 3.44 8.83 -16.59
CA GLN A 216 3.02 9.05 -17.99
C GLN A 216 2.05 10.22 -18.13
N ILE A 217 1.11 10.37 -17.19
CA ILE A 217 0.06 11.40 -17.23
C ILE A 217 0.58 12.77 -16.79
N PHE A 218 1.35 12.81 -15.69
CA PHE A 218 1.85 14.03 -15.07
C PHE A 218 3.36 14.17 -15.31
N ARG A 219 3.73 14.74 -16.44
CA ARG A 219 5.14 14.89 -16.81
C ARG A 219 5.76 16.18 -16.25
N GLY A 220 7.08 16.15 -16.05
CA GLY A 220 7.86 17.31 -15.60
C GLY A 220 7.38 17.84 -14.25
N ARG A 221 7.18 19.18 -14.14
CA ARG A 221 6.77 19.85 -12.90
C ARG A 221 5.44 19.37 -12.30
N HIS A 222 4.60 18.70 -13.08
CA HIS A 222 3.30 18.21 -12.61
C HIS A 222 3.40 16.84 -11.93
N GLN A 223 4.52 16.16 -12.03
CA GLN A 223 4.70 14.80 -11.48
C GLN A 223 4.49 14.76 -9.97
N ALA A 224 5.15 15.64 -9.21
CA ALA A 224 4.99 15.71 -7.75
C ALA A 224 3.54 16.02 -7.35
N LYS A 225 2.86 16.92 -8.09
CA LYS A 225 1.45 17.23 -7.84
C LYS A 225 0.54 16.04 -8.17
N GLY A 226 0.77 15.34 -9.28
CA GLY A 226 0.03 14.13 -9.66
C GLY A 226 0.19 13.03 -8.60
N GLN A 227 1.39 12.83 -8.12
CA GLN A 227 1.71 11.88 -7.04
C GLN A 227 1.00 12.26 -5.72
N ALA A 228 1.01 13.54 -5.33
CA ALA A 228 0.31 14.02 -4.15
C ALA A 228 -1.21 13.82 -4.25
N ILE A 229 -1.81 14.12 -5.42
CA ILE A 229 -3.24 13.89 -5.68
C ILE A 229 -3.57 12.40 -5.58
N TYR A 230 -2.79 11.53 -6.21
CA TYR A 230 -2.96 10.08 -6.13
C TYR A 230 -2.90 9.59 -4.68
N THR A 231 -1.88 9.99 -3.94
CA THR A 231 -1.72 9.58 -2.54
C THR A 231 -2.89 10.07 -1.68
N SER A 232 -3.35 11.31 -1.89
CA SER A 232 -4.48 11.87 -1.15
C SER A 232 -5.79 11.13 -1.47
N ILE A 233 -6.05 10.84 -2.75
CA ILE A 233 -7.29 10.15 -3.17
C ILE A 233 -7.24 8.67 -2.79
N ALA A 234 -6.21 7.95 -3.17
CA ALA A 234 -6.14 6.51 -2.96
C ALA A 234 -5.89 6.16 -1.50
N TYR A 235 -4.76 6.60 -0.93
CA TYR A 235 -4.38 6.25 0.45
C TYR A 235 -5.15 7.09 1.48
N GLY A 236 -5.30 8.39 1.24
CA GLY A 236 -6.02 9.28 2.15
C GLY A 236 -7.51 8.93 2.19
N ILE A 237 -8.24 9.23 1.11
CA ILE A 237 -9.70 9.06 1.08
C ILE A 237 -10.08 7.58 1.01
N GLY A 238 -9.52 6.83 0.05
CA GLY A 238 -9.85 5.41 -0.15
C GLY A 238 -9.52 4.57 1.08
N GLY A 239 -8.30 4.71 1.62
CA GLY A 239 -7.87 3.98 2.81
C GLY A 239 -8.69 4.34 4.06
N ALA A 240 -8.96 5.63 4.29
CA ALA A 240 -9.73 6.08 5.44
C ALA A 240 -11.19 5.61 5.38
N ILE A 241 -11.88 5.79 4.24
CA ILE A 241 -13.27 5.32 4.08
C ILE A 241 -13.31 3.78 4.17
N GLY A 242 -12.34 3.09 3.57
CA GLY A 242 -12.23 1.64 3.65
C GLY A 242 -12.08 1.13 5.09
N ALA A 243 -11.18 1.73 5.87
CA ALA A 243 -10.99 1.38 7.28
C ALA A 243 -12.24 1.69 8.13
N MET A 244 -12.84 2.87 7.94
CA MET A 244 -14.05 3.25 8.68
C MET A 244 -15.24 2.36 8.33
N SER A 245 -15.50 2.13 7.04
CA SER A 245 -16.61 1.28 6.60
C SER A 245 -16.41 -0.17 7.04
N SER A 246 -15.16 -0.66 7.07
CA SER A 246 -14.88 -2.01 7.54
C SER A 246 -15.23 -2.19 9.02
N GLY A 247 -15.07 -1.17 9.87
CA GLY A 247 -15.53 -1.22 11.26
C GLY A 247 -17.02 -1.43 11.37
N TYR A 248 -17.82 -0.63 10.66
CA TYR A 248 -19.27 -0.78 10.66
C TYR A 248 -19.73 -2.13 10.08
N THR A 249 -19.14 -2.57 8.96
CA THR A 249 -19.54 -3.84 8.33
C THR A 249 -19.10 -5.04 9.17
N TRP A 250 -17.98 -4.93 9.89
CA TRP A 250 -17.52 -5.96 10.81
C TRP A 250 -18.52 -6.22 11.93
N ASP A 251 -18.98 -5.15 12.58
CA ASP A 251 -19.91 -5.25 13.71
C ASP A 251 -21.32 -5.67 13.28
N TRP A 252 -21.78 -5.26 12.08
CA TRP A 252 -23.16 -5.47 11.64
C TRP A 252 -23.35 -6.68 10.74
N LEU A 253 -22.38 -7.03 9.92
CA LEU A 253 -22.49 -8.07 8.90
C LEU A 253 -21.52 -9.25 9.14
N GLY A 254 -20.55 -9.05 10.03
CA GLY A 254 -19.50 -10.02 10.31
C GLY A 254 -18.27 -9.90 9.38
N SER A 255 -17.24 -10.65 9.75
CA SER A 255 -15.94 -10.65 9.10
C SER A 255 -15.99 -11.08 7.63
N ASP A 256 -16.72 -12.16 7.33
CA ASP A 256 -16.78 -12.74 5.99
C ASP A 256 -17.39 -11.76 4.98
N MET A 257 -18.48 -11.09 5.37
CA MET A 257 -19.14 -10.09 4.54
C MET A 257 -18.31 -8.83 4.39
N THR A 258 -17.52 -8.46 5.39
CA THR A 258 -16.59 -7.33 5.31
C THR A 258 -15.50 -7.58 4.25
N PHE A 259 -14.91 -8.78 4.20
CA PHE A 259 -13.97 -9.15 3.14
C PHE A 259 -14.67 -9.35 1.78
N PHE A 260 -15.92 -9.80 1.75
CA PHE A 260 -16.70 -9.84 0.51
C PHE A 260 -16.92 -8.43 -0.07
N ILE A 261 -17.24 -7.43 0.75
CA ILE A 261 -17.37 -6.03 0.31
C ILE A 261 -16.04 -5.53 -0.26
N SER A 262 -14.90 -5.90 0.34
CA SER A 262 -13.57 -5.61 -0.21
C SER A 262 -13.37 -6.24 -1.59
N ALA A 263 -13.82 -7.48 -1.79
CA ALA A 263 -13.78 -8.14 -3.09
C ALA A 263 -14.68 -7.42 -4.12
N MET A 264 -15.87 -6.97 -3.72
CA MET A 264 -16.78 -6.23 -4.62
C MET A 264 -16.24 -4.84 -4.98
N ALA A 265 -15.59 -4.14 -4.05
CA ALA A 265 -14.89 -2.89 -4.36
C ALA A 265 -13.75 -3.11 -5.37
N SER A 266 -13.01 -4.22 -5.22
CA SER A 266 -11.97 -4.61 -6.18
C SER A 266 -12.57 -4.94 -7.56
N LEU A 267 -13.73 -5.60 -7.62
CA LEU A 267 -14.46 -5.88 -8.86
C LEU A 267 -14.92 -4.58 -9.55
N ALA A 268 -15.45 -3.63 -8.81
CA ALA A 268 -15.81 -2.32 -9.36
C ALA A 268 -14.60 -1.59 -9.94
N GLY A 269 -13.45 -1.63 -9.23
CA GLY A 269 -12.19 -1.10 -9.73
C GLY A 269 -11.72 -1.79 -11.01
N LEU A 270 -11.81 -3.12 -11.08
CA LEU A 270 -11.51 -3.91 -12.27
C LEU A 270 -12.33 -3.46 -13.49
N ILE A 271 -13.64 -3.32 -13.30
CA ILE A 271 -14.57 -2.89 -14.36
C ILE A 271 -14.18 -1.51 -14.87
N LEU A 272 -13.85 -0.56 -13.99
CA LEU A 272 -13.42 0.78 -14.39
C LEU A 272 -12.11 0.76 -15.20
N VAL A 273 -11.13 -0.05 -14.81
CA VAL A 273 -9.86 -0.19 -15.54
C VAL A 273 -10.10 -0.78 -16.95
N ILE A 274 -10.93 -1.82 -17.05
CA ILE A 274 -11.22 -2.46 -18.34
C ILE A 274 -11.89 -1.48 -19.30
N TRP A 275 -12.90 -0.74 -18.84
CA TRP A 275 -13.79 0.04 -19.72
C TRP A 275 -13.29 1.44 -20.02
N LYS A 276 -12.57 2.07 -19.10
CA LYS A 276 -12.25 3.50 -19.19
C LYS A 276 -10.79 3.82 -19.35
N MET A 277 -9.88 2.92 -19.02
CA MET A 277 -8.45 3.15 -19.25
C MET A 277 -8.08 2.67 -20.65
N ASN A 278 -7.37 3.52 -21.38
CA ASN A 278 -6.80 3.17 -22.69
C ASN A 278 -5.51 2.34 -22.50
N ASN A 279 -5.11 1.60 -23.54
CA ASN A 279 -3.86 0.82 -23.53
C ASN A 279 -2.64 1.72 -23.53
#